data_7c78583041046e848fe212e1045a09ce
#
_entry.id   7c78583041046e848fe212e1045a09ce
#
_cell.length_a   1.000
_cell.length_b   1.000
_cell.length_c   1.000
_cell.angle_alpha   90.00
_cell.angle_beta   90.00
_cell.angle_gamma   90.00
#
_symmetry.space_group_name_H-M   'P 1'
#
loop_
_entity.id
_entity.type
_entity.pdbx_description
1 polymer ?
#
loop_
_entity_poly.entity_id
_entity_poly.type
_entity_poly.pdbx_seq_one_letter_code
_entity_poly.pdbx_strand_id
1 'polypeptide(L)'
;MNYFINFLKGAAVGIANIIPGVSGGTLAVITGIYNKLIDIIGNFLSHLKSWTKLKEDFKFLIPIGLGAVIGIVLFSKVLKWLLATFNMPTMFCFMGLIIGSLPLLFNQAKEKGFKIKYLIPFAITLVLMIILNI
;
A
#
# COMPACT_ATOMS: atom_id res chain seq x y z
N MET A 1 -18.70 3.57 15.88
CA MET A 1 -17.58 3.47 14.93
C MET A 1 -16.56 4.54 15.33
N ASN A 2 -15.33 4.14 15.75
CA ASN A 2 -14.31 5.08 16.21
C ASN A 2 -13.59 5.72 15.01
N TYR A 3 -13.99 6.93 14.63
CA TYR A 3 -13.38 7.69 13.53
C TYR A 3 -11.87 7.87 13.72
N PHE A 4 -11.43 8.09 14.96
CA PHE A 4 -10.02 8.25 15.31
C PHE A 4 -9.21 6.97 15.03
N ILE A 5 -9.75 5.80 15.37
CA ILE A 5 -9.09 4.51 15.06
C ILE A 5 -9.00 4.29 13.56
N ASN A 6 -10.06 4.61 12.80
CA ASN A 6 -10.04 4.50 11.35
C ASN A 6 -9.03 5.47 10.71
N PHE A 7 -8.91 6.66 11.25
CA PHE A 7 -7.89 7.63 10.84
C PHE A 7 -6.47 7.08 11.07
N LEU A 8 -6.18 6.53 12.26
CA LEU A 8 -4.89 5.93 12.56
C LEU A 8 -4.57 4.72 11.66
N LYS A 9 -5.56 3.87 11.39
CA LYS A 9 -5.42 2.75 10.45
C LYS A 9 -5.09 3.26 9.04
N GLY A 10 -5.80 4.29 8.58
CA GLY A 10 -5.52 4.95 7.31
C GLY A 10 -4.11 5.52 7.26
N ALA A 11 -3.66 6.22 8.31
CA ALA A 11 -2.32 6.78 8.38
C ALA A 11 -1.23 5.67 8.31
N ALA A 12 -1.43 4.57 9.03
CA ALA A 12 -0.52 3.42 8.98
C ALA A 12 -0.43 2.82 7.57
N VAL A 13 -1.56 2.65 6.89
CA VAL A 13 -1.61 2.17 5.51
C VAL A 13 -0.93 3.16 4.56
N GLY A 14 -1.17 4.46 4.73
CA GLY A 14 -0.53 5.51 3.94
C GLY A 14 1.00 5.50 4.09
N ILE A 15 1.50 5.41 5.30
CA ILE A 15 2.95 5.31 5.60
C ILE A 15 3.54 4.06 4.97
N ALA A 16 2.87 2.90 5.10
CA ALA A 16 3.35 1.65 4.55
C ALA A 16 3.49 1.66 3.01
N ASN A 17 2.67 2.45 2.32
CA ASN A 17 2.77 2.59 0.86
C ASN A 17 4.00 3.38 0.38
N ILE A 18 4.65 4.13 1.27
CA ILE A 18 5.85 4.90 0.93
C ILE A 18 7.12 4.10 1.22
N ILE A 19 7.07 3.17 2.17
CA ILE A 19 8.24 2.38 2.60
C ILE A 19 8.50 1.27 1.58
N PRO A 20 9.66 1.24 0.90
CA PRO A 20 10.00 0.16 0.00
C PRO A 20 9.99 -1.20 0.70
N GLY A 21 9.42 -2.22 0.06
CA GLY A 21 9.31 -3.57 0.63
C GLY A 21 8.14 -3.77 1.62
N VAL A 22 7.39 -2.73 1.96
CA VAL A 22 6.19 -2.82 2.80
C VAL A 22 4.94 -2.60 1.95
N SER A 23 3.95 -3.47 2.12
CA SER A 23 2.69 -3.38 1.37
C SER A 23 1.59 -2.75 2.21
N GLY A 24 1.08 -1.59 1.77
CA GLY A 24 -0.10 -0.95 2.38
C GLY A 24 -1.34 -1.85 2.32
N GLY A 25 -1.48 -2.68 1.28
CA GLY A 25 -2.54 -3.68 1.18
C GLY A 25 -2.47 -4.71 2.30
N THR A 26 -1.29 -5.23 2.60
CA THR A 26 -1.08 -6.15 3.73
C THR A 26 -1.44 -5.48 5.06
N LEU A 27 -1.06 -4.21 5.25
CA LEU A 27 -1.44 -3.46 6.45
C LEU A 27 -2.96 -3.22 6.52
N ALA A 28 -3.62 -2.99 5.40
CA ALA A 28 -5.08 -2.87 5.35
C ALA A 28 -5.77 -4.18 5.78
N VAL A 29 -5.22 -5.34 5.39
CA VAL A 29 -5.71 -6.66 5.86
C VAL A 29 -5.50 -6.82 7.36
N ILE A 30 -4.28 -6.58 7.86
CA ILE A 30 -3.94 -6.72 9.28
C ILE A 30 -4.79 -5.78 10.15
N THR A 31 -5.02 -4.57 9.70
CA THR A 31 -5.85 -3.59 10.42
C THR A 31 -7.35 -3.83 10.29
N GLY A 32 -7.76 -4.82 9.48
CA GLY A 32 -9.16 -5.24 9.31
C GLY A 32 -10.02 -4.27 8.49
N ILE A 33 -9.42 -3.32 7.76
CA ILE A 33 -10.16 -2.40 6.89
C ILE A 33 -10.34 -2.92 5.47
N TYR A 34 -9.51 -3.88 5.03
CA TYR A 34 -9.45 -4.37 3.67
C TYR A 34 -10.79 -4.90 3.15
N ASN A 35 -11.42 -5.83 3.90
CA ASN A 35 -12.67 -6.46 3.48
C ASN A 35 -13.78 -5.44 3.27
N LYS A 36 -13.87 -4.44 4.17
CA LYS A 36 -14.87 -3.39 4.04
C LYS A 36 -14.57 -2.42 2.89
N LEU A 37 -13.30 -2.15 2.60
CA LEU A 37 -12.91 -1.38 1.41
C LEU A 37 -13.33 -2.09 0.12
N ILE A 38 -13.05 -3.40 0.01
CA ILE A 38 -13.43 -4.20 -1.16
C ILE A 38 -14.95 -4.30 -1.31
N ASP A 39 -15.68 -4.47 -0.18
CA ASP A 39 -17.14 -4.48 -0.20
C ASP A 39 -17.73 -3.15 -0.72
N ILE A 40 -17.22 -2.03 -0.23
CA ILE A 40 -17.65 -0.70 -0.69
C ILE A 40 -17.36 -0.50 -2.19
N ILE A 41 -16.16 -0.89 -2.65
CA ILE A 41 -15.78 -0.77 -4.06
C ILE A 41 -16.63 -1.70 -4.93
N GLY A 42 -16.79 -2.96 -4.51
CA GLY A 42 -17.54 -3.96 -5.27
C GLY A 42 -19.04 -3.65 -5.38
N ASN A 43 -19.62 -3.06 -4.35
CA ASN A 43 -21.05 -2.73 -4.28
C ASN A 43 -21.34 -1.24 -4.52
N PHE A 44 -20.37 -0.46 -4.99
CA PHE A 44 -20.50 0.99 -5.14
C PHE A 44 -21.74 1.41 -5.90
N LEU A 45 -22.02 0.78 -7.05
CA LEU A 45 -23.19 1.07 -7.88
C LEU A 45 -24.53 0.74 -7.18
N SER A 46 -24.55 -0.30 -6.34
CA SER A 46 -25.72 -0.67 -5.55
C SER A 46 -25.92 0.29 -4.38
N HIS A 47 -24.85 0.76 -3.76
CA HIS A 47 -24.88 1.69 -2.65
C HIS A 47 -25.28 3.10 -3.08
N LEU A 48 -25.03 3.50 -4.35
CA LEU A 48 -25.50 4.75 -4.93
C LEU A 48 -27.05 4.85 -4.94
N LYS A 49 -27.77 3.73 -5.02
CA LYS A 49 -29.23 3.71 -4.95
C LYS A 49 -29.79 3.89 -3.54
N SER A 50 -28.96 3.71 -2.50
CA SER A 50 -29.37 3.81 -1.10
C SER A 50 -28.60 4.91 -0.39
N TRP A 51 -29.26 6.06 -0.17
CA TRP A 51 -28.65 7.22 0.50
C TRP A 51 -28.09 6.90 1.91
N THR A 52 -28.70 5.95 2.60
CA THR A 52 -28.28 5.51 3.93
C THR A 52 -26.93 4.77 3.88
N LYS A 53 -26.81 3.80 2.96
CA LYS A 53 -25.55 3.04 2.76
C LYS A 53 -24.41 3.95 2.30
N LEU A 54 -24.72 4.86 1.37
CA LEU A 54 -23.76 5.82 0.88
C LEU A 54 -23.16 6.68 2.00
N LYS A 55 -24.01 7.15 2.92
CA LYS A 55 -23.53 7.91 4.10
C LYS A 55 -22.66 7.08 5.04
N GLU A 56 -22.97 5.81 5.24
CA GLU A 56 -22.17 4.89 6.06
C GLU A 56 -20.79 4.63 5.42
N ASP A 57 -20.75 4.43 4.12
CA ASP A 57 -19.53 4.23 3.36
C ASP A 57 -18.62 5.46 3.44
N PHE A 58 -19.18 6.66 3.23
CA PHE A 58 -18.42 7.90 3.39
C PHE A 58 -17.91 8.13 4.82
N LYS A 59 -18.69 7.83 5.84
CA LYS A 59 -18.27 7.90 7.25
C LYS A 59 -17.12 6.94 7.56
N PHE A 60 -17.01 5.84 6.82
CA PHE A 60 -15.89 4.91 6.95
C PHE A 60 -14.68 5.35 6.12
N LEU A 61 -14.89 5.74 4.86
CA LEU A 61 -13.83 6.07 3.91
C LEU A 61 -13.10 7.39 4.24
N ILE A 62 -13.84 8.42 4.66
CA ILE A 62 -13.27 9.75 4.91
C ILE A 62 -12.16 9.71 5.95
N PRO A 63 -12.34 9.16 7.17
CA PRO A 63 -11.27 9.13 8.16
C PRO A 63 -10.08 8.30 7.71
N ILE A 64 -10.30 7.20 6.99
CA ILE A 64 -9.22 6.36 6.45
C ILE A 64 -8.45 7.11 5.36
N GLY A 65 -9.16 7.75 4.43
CA GLY A 65 -8.55 8.51 3.35
C GLY A 65 -7.77 9.71 3.87
N LEU A 66 -8.33 10.49 4.79
CA LEU A 66 -7.64 11.60 5.44
C LEU A 66 -6.41 11.11 6.21
N GLY A 67 -6.53 10.02 6.96
CA GLY A 67 -5.42 9.40 7.66
C GLY A 67 -4.31 9.00 6.69
N ALA A 68 -4.66 8.33 5.59
CA ALA A 68 -3.69 7.91 4.58
C ALA A 68 -2.95 9.11 3.95
N VAL A 69 -3.66 10.14 3.53
CA VAL A 69 -3.06 11.35 2.95
C VAL A 69 -2.14 12.04 3.95
N ILE A 70 -2.59 12.24 5.18
CA ILE A 70 -1.78 12.87 6.24
C ILE A 70 -0.55 12.01 6.57
N GLY A 71 -0.73 10.70 6.68
CA GLY A 71 0.37 9.74 6.88
C GLY A 71 1.42 9.83 5.77
N ILE A 72 0.99 9.85 4.51
CA ILE A 72 1.85 10.03 3.35
C ILE A 72 2.62 11.35 3.44
N VAL A 73 1.93 12.47 3.64
CA VAL A 73 2.55 13.79 3.65
C VAL A 73 3.56 13.94 4.79
N LEU A 74 3.18 13.53 6.01
CA LEU A 74 4.06 13.62 7.17
C LEU A 74 5.28 12.72 7.01
N PHE A 75 5.08 11.47 6.61
CA PHE A 75 6.17 10.52 6.48
C PHE A 75 7.09 10.84 5.30
N SER A 76 6.57 11.40 4.21
CA SER A 76 7.40 11.90 3.10
C SER A 76 8.39 12.98 3.55
N LYS A 77 7.98 13.87 4.48
CA LYS A 77 8.91 14.86 5.06
C LYS A 77 9.99 14.20 5.90
N VAL A 78 9.61 13.19 6.70
CA VAL A 78 10.58 12.40 7.48
C VAL A 78 11.57 11.69 6.57
N LEU A 79 11.09 11.04 5.50
CA LEU A 79 11.95 10.38 4.52
C LEU A 79 12.90 11.36 3.80
N LYS A 80 12.37 12.51 3.40
CA LYS A 80 13.19 13.56 2.78
C LYS A 80 14.32 14.02 3.71
N TRP A 81 14.01 14.21 4.97
CA TRP A 81 15.01 14.57 5.98
C TRP A 81 16.02 13.44 6.19
N LEU A 82 15.60 12.18 6.32
CA LEU A 82 16.47 11.01 6.44
C LEU A 82 17.41 10.88 5.26
N LEU A 83 16.91 11.02 4.05
CA LEU A 83 17.70 10.94 2.82
C LEU A 83 18.68 12.14 2.69
N ALA A 84 18.33 13.32 3.18
CA ALA A 84 19.19 14.48 3.16
C ALA A 84 20.31 14.41 4.19
N THR A 85 20.03 13.87 5.39
CA THR A 85 20.96 13.85 6.52
C THR A 85 21.73 12.53 6.62
N PHE A 86 21.05 11.41 6.36
CA PHE A 86 21.57 10.03 6.50
C PHE A 86 21.35 9.22 5.23
N ASN A 87 21.81 9.72 4.08
CA ASN A 87 21.58 9.09 2.79
C ASN A 87 21.97 7.61 2.77
N MET A 88 23.25 7.31 3.04
CA MET A 88 23.78 5.94 2.98
C MET A 88 23.05 4.97 3.93
N PRO A 89 22.91 5.25 5.24
CA PRO A 89 22.18 4.36 6.14
C PRO A 89 20.73 4.13 5.71
N THR A 90 20.05 5.17 5.21
CA THR A 90 18.67 5.09 4.76
C THR A 90 18.52 4.19 3.53
N MET A 91 19.44 4.33 2.56
CA MET A 91 19.46 3.47 1.37
C MET A 91 19.75 2.00 1.72
N PHE A 92 20.71 1.73 2.63
CA PHE A 92 20.96 0.37 3.09
C PHE A 92 19.77 -0.22 3.85
N CYS A 93 19.06 0.59 4.65
CA CYS A 93 17.82 0.16 5.31
C CYS A 93 16.76 -0.24 4.27
N PHE A 94 16.56 0.55 3.23
CA PHE A 94 15.60 0.23 2.16
C PHE A 94 16.00 -1.03 1.39
N MET A 95 17.28 -1.20 1.05
CA MET A 95 17.78 -2.43 0.44
C MET A 95 17.51 -3.64 1.33
N GLY A 96 17.74 -3.52 2.64
CA GLY A 96 17.45 -4.58 3.61
C GLY A 96 15.96 -4.93 3.65
N LEU A 97 15.07 -3.94 3.62
CA LEU A 97 13.62 -4.16 3.58
C LEU A 97 13.17 -4.85 2.29
N ILE A 98 13.71 -4.44 1.15
CA ILE A 98 13.42 -5.06 -0.14
C ILE A 98 13.89 -6.52 -0.15
N ILE A 99 15.14 -6.79 0.24
CA ILE A 99 15.70 -8.15 0.32
C ILE A 99 14.89 -8.99 1.31
N GLY A 100 14.56 -8.43 2.47
CA GLY A 100 13.75 -9.10 3.50
C GLY A 100 12.32 -9.42 3.05
N SER A 101 11.76 -8.68 2.09
CA SER A 101 10.44 -8.97 1.51
C SER A 101 10.45 -10.08 0.45
N LEU A 102 11.61 -10.40 -0.13
CA LEU A 102 11.72 -11.42 -1.20
C LEU A 102 11.19 -12.81 -0.79
N PRO A 103 11.51 -13.37 0.40
CA PRO A 103 10.98 -14.67 0.80
C PRO A 103 9.46 -14.72 0.82
N LEU A 104 8.81 -13.61 1.26
CA LEU A 104 7.36 -13.51 1.27
C LEU A 104 6.78 -13.55 -0.14
N LEU A 105 7.39 -12.82 -1.07
CA LEU A 105 6.99 -12.80 -2.48
C LEU A 105 7.18 -14.15 -3.15
N PHE A 106 8.30 -14.84 -2.88
CA PHE A 106 8.55 -16.18 -3.39
C PHE A 106 7.53 -17.20 -2.88
N ASN A 107 7.16 -17.15 -1.61
CA ASN A 107 6.15 -18.03 -1.04
C ASN A 107 4.79 -17.79 -1.69
N GLN A 108 4.36 -16.54 -1.84
CA GLN A 108 3.10 -16.21 -2.52
C GLN A 108 3.09 -16.63 -4.00
N ALA A 109 4.22 -16.48 -4.69
CA ALA A 109 4.36 -16.92 -6.08
C ALA A 109 4.28 -18.45 -6.20
N LYS A 110 4.85 -19.17 -5.23
CA LYS A 110 4.84 -20.64 -5.19
C LYS A 110 3.44 -21.20 -4.92
N GLU A 111 2.67 -20.59 -4.01
CA GLU A 111 1.28 -20.99 -3.73
C GLU A 111 0.37 -20.84 -4.94
N LYS A 112 0.55 -19.82 -5.76
CA LYS A 112 -0.24 -19.57 -6.98
C LYS A 112 0.21 -20.37 -8.20
N GLY A 113 1.29 -21.18 -8.08
CA GLY A 113 1.87 -21.95 -9.17
C GLY A 113 2.66 -21.07 -10.15
N PHE A 114 3.98 -21.22 -10.13
CA PHE A 114 4.86 -20.49 -11.05
C PHE A 114 4.65 -20.99 -12.49
N LYS A 115 4.13 -20.15 -13.36
CA LYS A 115 4.00 -20.44 -14.80
C LYS A 115 5.00 -19.60 -15.58
N ILE A 116 5.66 -20.21 -16.55
CA ILE A 116 6.63 -19.55 -17.44
C ILE A 116 6.06 -18.27 -18.10
N LYS A 117 4.75 -18.20 -18.30
CA LYS A 117 4.05 -17.02 -18.82
C LYS A 117 4.26 -15.75 -17.98
N TYR A 118 4.60 -15.87 -16.69
CA TYR A 118 4.85 -14.73 -15.82
C TYR A 118 6.25 -14.12 -16.00
N LEU A 119 7.15 -14.82 -16.68
CA LEU A 119 8.46 -14.29 -17.07
C LEU A 119 8.37 -13.23 -18.17
N ILE A 120 7.32 -13.27 -19.00
CA ILE A 120 7.14 -12.31 -20.10
C ILE A 120 6.97 -10.88 -19.56
N PRO A 121 5.97 -10.59 -18.68
CA PRO A 121 5.81 -9.24 -18.13
C PRO A 121 7.03 -8.81 -17.29
N PHE A 122 7.68 -9.74 -16.60
CA PHE A 122 8.91 -9.45 -15.86
C PHE A 122 10.03 -8.99 -16.79
N ALA A 123 10.29 -9.73 -17.88
CA ALA A 123 11.31 -9.36 -18.87
C ALA A 123 11.00 -8.01 -19.54
N ILE A 124 9.74 -7.77 -19.91
CA ILE A 124 9.31 -6.49 -20.51
C ILE A 124 9.57 -5.33 -19.54
N THR A 125 9.19 -5.47 -18.28
CA THR A 125 9.38 -4.43 -17.27
C THR A 125 10.86 -4.16 -17.00
N LEU A 126 11.68 -5.21 -16.97
CA LEU A 126 13.12 -5.10 -16.75
C LEU A 126 13.81 -4.39 -17.92
N VAL A 127 13.46 -4.75 -19.16
CA VAL A 127 13.97 -4.07 -20.36
C VAL A 127 13.55 -2.61 -20.40
N LEU A 128 12.27 -2.31 -20.09
CA LEU A 128 11.77 -0.95 -20.01
C LEU A 128 12.52 -0.11 -18.98
N MET A 129 12.78 -0.69 -17.82
CA MET A 129 13.53 -0.02 -16.75
C MET A 129 14.97 0.30 -17.17
N ILE A 130 15.63 -0.63 -17.87
CA ILE A 130 16.99 -0.42 -18.40
C ILE A 130 16.99 0.71 -19.43
N ILE A 131 16.04 0.71 -20.37
CA ILE A 131 15.94 1.73 -21.43
C ILE A 131 15.67 3.12 -20.84
N LEU A 132 14.83 3.22 -19.83
CA LEU A 132 14.49 4.50 -19.19
C LEU A 132 15.63 5.04 -18.28
N ASN A 133 16.61 4.23 -17.95
CA ASN A 133 17.71 4.61 -17.05
C ASN A 133 19.04 4.83 -17.78
N ILE A 134 19.03 4.70 -19.12
CA ILE A 134 20.11 5.08 -20.03
C ILE A 134 19.83 6.46 -20.61
#